data_5ee9db754d2fe1489416878378ada294
#
_entry.id   5ee9db754d2fe1489416878378ada294
#
_cell.length_a   1.000
_cell.length_b   1.000
_cell.length_c   1.000
_cell.angle_alpha   90.00
_cell.angle_beta   90.00
_cell.angle_gamma   90.00
#
_symmetry.space_group_name_H-M   'P 1'
#
loop_
_entity.id
_entity.type
_entity.pdbx_description
1 polymer ?
#
loop_
_entity_poly.entity_id
_entity_poly.type
_entity_poly.pdbx_seq_one_letter_code
_entity_poly.pdbx_strand_id
1 'polypeptide(L)'
;QQVLLEHCRHTGTWILADEVYERLYYDGAPCAPSFLDIATADDRLVVAHSFSKSFLMTGWRLGWLVLPRGHLDAIGKLIEFNTSCAPVFVQRGALAGLALADDFVPGLVQRLQACRDRLVRGLQALPGVQVALPPGGMYAFFRVQGQDDSLAFAKHLVADHGLGLAPGVAFGAEGEGWLRWCFASRDPARLDQGLHRLAGALRL
;
A
#
# COMPACT_ATOMS: atom_id res chain seq x y z
N GLN A 1 12.22 7.48 -10.48
CA GLN A 1 11.99 8.71 -9.70
C GLN A 1 12.78 9.88 -10.31
N GLN A 2 14.08 9.76 -10.58
CA GLN A 2 14.93 10.84 -11.10
C GLN A 2 14.36 11.50 -12.36
N VAL A 3 14.01 10.71 -13.40
CA VAL A 3 13.45 11.22 -14.66
C VAL A 3 12.15 11.99 -14.43
N LEU A 4 11.29 11.51 -13.51
CA LEU A 4 10.04 12.18 -13.18
C LEU A 4 10.31 13.52 -12.45
N LEU A 5 11.23 13.53 -11.51
CA LEU A 5 11.60 14.74 -10.78
C LEU A 5 12.16 15.82 -11.73
N GLU A 6 13.05 15.44 -12.65
CA GLU A 6 13.59 16.35 -13.66
C GLU A 6 12.52 16.90 -14.60
N HIS A 7 11.60 16.03 -15.04
CA HIS A 7 10.45 16.47 -15.84
C HIS A 7 9.61 17.50 -15.08
N CYS A 8 9.30 17.24 -13.81
CA CYS A 8 8.50 18.13 -12.98
C CYS A 8 9.22 19.47 -12.70
N ARG A 9 10.54 19.45 -12.52
CA ARG A 9 11.35 20.67 -12.44
C ARG A 9 11.25 21.52 -13.71
N HIS A 10 11.34 20.86 -14.87
CA HIS A 10 11.26 21.54 -16.17
C HIS A 10 9.89 22.14 -16.45
N THR A 11 8.83 21.40 -16.14
CA THR A 11 7.44 21.82 -16.42
C THR A 11 6.81 22.67 -15.31
N GLY A 12 7.44 22.75 -14.14
CA GLY A 12 6.86 23.38 -12.95
C GLY A 12 5.70 22.58 -12.34
N THR A 13 5.59 21.30 -12.63
CA THR A 13 4.54 20.41 -12.10
C THR A 13 4.85 20.00 -10.66
N TRP A 14 3.81 19.90 -9.83
CA TRP A 14 3.92 19.36 -8.48
C TRP A 14 3.97 17.85 -8.46
N ILE A 15 4.78 17.29 -7.55
CA ILE A 15 4.75 15.88 -7.19
C ILE A 15 4.09 15.76 -5.82
N LEU A 16 3.03 14.95 -5.73
CA LEU A 16 2.50 14.44 -4.48
C LEU A 16 2.87 12.96 -4.39
N ALA A 17 3.86 12.64 -3.57
CA ALA A 17 4.32 11.28 -3.34
C ALA A 17 3.61 10.70 -2.11
N ASP A 18 2.78 9.68 -2.31
CA ASP A 18 2.17 8.91 -1.22
C ASP A 18 3.11 7.76 -0.84
N GLU A 19 3.92 7.98 0.21
CA GLU A 19 4.94 7.05 0.67
C GLU A 19 4.52 6.30 1.96
N VAL A 20 3.21 6.13 2.17
CA VAL A 20 2.66 5.50 3.40
C VAL A 20 3.10 4.04 3.62
N TYR A 21 3.64 3.39 2.60
CA TYR A 21 4.17 2.02 2.66
C TYR A 21 5.69 1.96 2.66
N GLU A 22 6.42 3.04 2.82
CA GLU A 22 7.87 3.16 2.69
C GLU A 22 8.66 2.06 3.41
N ARG A 23 8.24 1.69 4.63
CA ARG A 23 8.91 0.68 5.45
C ARG A 23 8.43 -0.76 5.20
N LEU A 24 7.37 -0.94 4.41
CA LEU A 24 6.91 -2.26 4.02
C LEU A 24 7.54 -2.65 2.68
N TYR A 25 8.86 -2.83 2.70
CA TYR A 25 9.70 -3.10 1.54
C TYR A 25 10.48 -4.40 1.75
N TYR A 26 10.59 -5.22 0.70
CA TYR A 26 11.04 -6.61 0.82
C TYR A 26 12.35 -6.91 0.08
N ASP A 27 13.07 -5.88 -0.35
CA ASP A 27 14.32 -5.99 -1.12
C ASP A 27 15.58 -5.87 -0.24
N GLY A 28 15.43 -6.09 1.06
CA GLY A 28 16.53 -6.06 2.03
C GLY A 28 16.93 -4.69 2.53
N ALA A 29 16.49 -3.61 1.89
CA ALA A 29 16.69 -2.25 2.41
C ALA A 29 15.65 -1.92 3.50
N PRO A 30 15.98 -1.04 4.46
CA PRO A 30 15.07 -0.68 5.55
C PRO A 30 13.83 0.09 5.08
N CYS A 31 13.92 0.78 3.96
CA CYS A 31 12.84 1.54 3.33
C CYS A 31 12.90 1.42 1.81
N ALA A 32 11.75 1.59 1.16
CA ALA A 32 11.68 1.78 -0.28
C ALA A 32 12.36 3.10 -0.70
N PRO A 33 12.89 3.21 -1.93
CA PRO A 33 13.43 4.47 -2.44
C PRO A 33 12.40 5.60 -2.35
N SER A 34 12.79 6.73 -1.78
CA SER A 34 11.95 7.92 -1.61
C SER A 34 12.31 9.02 -2.61
N PHE A 35 11.35 9.90 -2.92
CA PHE A 35 11.68 11.16 -3.59
C PHE A 35 12.54 12.08 -2.72
N LEU A 36 12.48 11.93 -1.39
CA LEU A 36 13.31 12.70 -0.46
C LEU A 36 14.81 12.38 -0.58
N ASP A 37 15.18 11.22 -1.13
CA ASP A 37 16.57 10.83 -1.34
C ASP A 37 17.24 11.64 -2.45
N ILE A 38 16.44 12.22 -3.37
CA ILE A 38 16.92 12.88 -4.58
C ILE A 38 16.44 14.32 -4.75
N ALA A 39 15.42 14.72 -3.98
CA ALA A 39 14.84 16.06 -4.04
C ALA A 39 15.61 17.05 -3.15
N THR A 40 15.44 18.33 -3.46
CA THR A 40 15.91 19.47 -2.66
C THR A 40 14.71 20.15 -1.97
N ALA A 41 15.00 21.03 -1.01
CA ALA A 41 13.95 21.76 -0.29
C ALA A 41 13.18 22.78 -1.16
N ASP A 42 13.66 23.04 -2.38
CA ASP A 42 13.05 23.99 -3.33
C ASP A 42 12.22 23.29 -4.42
N ASP A 43 12.26 21.95 -4.44
CA ASP A 43 11.44 21.17 -5.38
C ASP A 43 9.95 21.24 -5.02
N ARG A 44 9.09 21.25 -6.03
CA ARG A 44 7.63 21.20 -5.87
C ARG A 44 7.17 19.79 -5.49
N LEU A 45 7.63 19.33 -4.33
CA LEU A 45 7.38 17.98 -3.80
C LEU A 45 6.65 18.04 -2.46
N VAL A 46 5.56 17.31 -2.38
CA VAL A 46 4.88 16.99 -1.11
C VAL A 46 4.98 15.50 -0.92
N VAL A 47 5.51 15.06 0.23
CA VAL A 47 5.54 13.64 0.58
C VAL A 47 4.60 13.37 1.74
N ALA A 48 3.72 12.40 1.57
CA ALA A 48 2.77 11.96 2.60
C ALA A 48 3.24 10.67 3.25
N HIS A 49 3.35 10.69 4.57
CA HIS A 49 3.69 9.55 5.41
C HIS A 49 2.56 9.23 6.40
N SER A 50 2.54 8.00 6.92
CA SER A 50 1.49 7.56 7.83
C SER A 50 1.97 6.55 8.86
N PHE A 51 1.44 6.63 10.06
CA PHE A 51 1.58 5.57 11.08
C PHE A 51 0.67 4.37 10.82
N SER A 52 -0.27 4.47 9.88
CA SER A 52 -1.30 3.44 9.66
C SER A 52 -0.75 2.08 9.28
N LYS A 53 0.34 2.02 8.50
CA LYS A 53 0.80 0.77 7.87
C LYS A 53 1.96 0.15 8.63
N SER A 54 3.10 0.79 8.63
CA SER A 54 4.34 0.29 9.26
C SER A 54 4.25 0.17 10.78
N PHE A 55 3.35 0.95 11.40
CA PHE A 55 3.15 0.93 12.86
C PHE A 55 1.83 0.27 13.28
N LEU A 56 1.05 -0.28 12.34
CA LEU A 56 -0.27 -0.89 12.61
C LEU A 56 -1.26 0.04 13.32
N MET A 57 -1.12 1.36 13.13
CA MET A 57 -1.89 2.41 13.80
C MET A 57 -3.01 2.95 12.91
N THR A 58 -3.70 2.11 12.15
CA THR A 58 -4.76 2.53 11.22
C THR A 58 -5.90 3.30 11.90
N GLY A 59 -6.31 2.89 13.09
CA GLY A 59 -7.37 3.52 13.88
C GLY A 59 -6.95 4.82 14.57
N TRP A 60 -5.66 5.14 14.64
CA TRP A 60 -5.14 6.33 15.29
C TRP A 60 -5.26 7.59 14.43
N ARG A 61 -5.45 7.45 13.14
CA ARG A 61 -5.64 8.54 12.16
C ARG A 61 -4.54 9.60 12.23
N LEU A 62 -3.28 9.18 12.17
CA LEU A 62 -2.11 10.05 12.22
C LEU A 62 -1.15 9.79 11.06
N GLY A 63 -0.61 10.86 10.54
CA GLY A 63 0.44 10.92 9.53
C GLY A 63 1.13 12.27 9.55
N TRP A 64 2.03 12.50 8.62
CA TRP A 64 2.69 13.78 8.46
C TRP A 64 2.97 14.05 6.98
N LEU A 65 3.20 15.32 6.67
CA LEU A 65 3.61 15.77 5.34
C LEU A 65 5.03 16.34 5.43
N VAL A 66 5.84 16.04 4.44
CA VAL A 66 7.09 16.77 4.17
C VAL A 66 6.78 17.75 3.05
N LEU A 67 7.10 19.03 3.28
CA LEU A 67 6.70 20.13 2.41
C LEU A 67 7.93 20.95 1.97
N PRO A 68 7.90 21.57 0.77
CA PRO A 68 8.91 22.53 0.40
C PRO A 68 8.85 23.80 1.27
N ARG A 69 9.94 24.54 1.30
CA ARG A 69 10.02 25.78 2.07
C ARG A 69 8.92 26.76 1.69
N GLY A 70 8.42 27.50 2.68
CA GLY A 70 7.41 28.55 2.49
C GLY A 70 5.95 28.06 2.37
N HIS A 71 5.69 26.74 2.41
CA HIS A 71 4.32 26.20 2.29
C HIS A 71 3.72 25.76 3.65
N LEU A 72 4.52 25.77 4.72
CA LEU A 72 4.10 25.27 6.04
C LEU A 72 2.87 26.02 6.59
N ASP A 73 2.88 27.35 6.52
CA ASP A 73 1.78 28.18 7.07
C ASP A 73 0.47 27.98 6.30
N ALA A 74 0.54 27.89 4.97
CA ALA A 74 -0.64 27.67 4.15
C ALA A 74 -1.27 26.29 4.40
N ILE A 75 -0.44 25.25 4.43
CA ILE A 75 -0.90 23.87 4.71
C ILE A 75 -1.36 23.76 6.16
N GLY A 76 -0.68 24.41 7.12
CA GLY A 76 -1.11 24.46 8.52
C GLY A 76 -2.53 25.03 8.68
N LYS A 77 -2.85 26.12 7.99
CA LYS A 77 -4.22 26.69 7.96
C LYS A 77 -5.24 25.71 7.36
N LEU A 78 -4.89 25.01 6.26
CA LEU A 78 -5.78 24.00 5.68
C LEU A 78 -6.06 22.85 6.65
N ILE A 79 -5.04 22.38 7.38
CA ILE A 79 -5.20 21.34 8.40
C ILE A 79 -6.10 21.85 9.53
N GLU A 80 -5.90 23.09 10.00
CA GLU A 80 -6.73 23.70 11.04
C GLU A 80 -8.21 23.73 10.64
N PHE A 81 -8.54 24.16 9.44
CA PHE A 81 -9.93 24.19 8.95
C PHE A 81 -10.50 22.80 8.63
N ASN A 82 -9.67 21.82 8.30
CA ASN A 82 -10.15 20.47 7.99
C ASN A 82 -10.35 19.61 9.24
N THR A 83 -9.37 19.56 10.15
CA THR A 83 -9.36 18.64 11.30
C THR A 83 -8.92 19.28 12.60
N SER A 84 -8.66 20.58 12.64
CA SER A 84 -8.02 21.35 13.72
C SER A 84 -6.60 20.85 14.00
N CYS A 85 -6.45 19.71 14.65
CA CYS A 85 -5.16 19.04 14.87
C CYS A 85 -5.36 17.57 15.22
N ALA A 86 -4.31 16.78 15.10
CA ALA A 86 -4.31 15.43 15.66
C ALA A 86 -4.33 15.50 17.20
N PRO A 87 -5.13 14.68 17.92
CA PRO A 87 -5.19 14.68 19.37
C PRO A 87 -3.81 14.47 20.02
N VAL A 88 -3.50 15.18 21.08
CA VAL A 88 -2.17 15.14 21.75
C VAL A 88 -1.78 13.73 22.20
N PHE A 89 -2.73 12.95 22.72
CA PHE A 89 -2.44 11.58 23.14
C PHE A 89 -2.09 10.67 21.97
N VAL A 90 -2.67 10.89 20.77
CA VAL A 90 -2.31 10.18 19.54
C VAL A 90 -0.89 10.55 19.12
N GLN A 91 -0.52 11.83 19.15
CA GLN A 91 0.83 12.28 18.84
C GLN A 91 1.87 11.66 19.80
N ARG A 92 1.58 11.65 21.11
CA ARG A 92 2.45 11.02 22.10
C ARG A 92 2.58 9.50 21.90
N GLY A 93 1.48 8.82 21.55
CA GLY A 93 1.52 7.40 21.18
C GLY A 93 2.38 7.13 19.93
N ALA A 94 2.32 8.02 18.95
CA ALA A 94 3.15 7.94 17.76
C ALA A 94 4.65 8.13 18.05
N LEU A 95 5.00 9.05 18.96
CA LEU A 95 6.39 9.21 19.43
C LEU A 95 6.91 7.91 20.07
N ALA A 96 6.10 7.24 20.88
CA ALA A 96 6.47 5.93 21.42
C ALA A 96 6.61 4.87 20.31
N GLY A 97 5.72 4.90 19.32
CA GLY A 97 5.83 4.04 18.12
C GLY A 97 7.12 4.24 17.34
N LEU A 98 7.54 5.50 17.14
CA LEU A 98 8.80 5.83 16.49
C LEU A 98 10.01 5.31 17.28
N ALA A 99 9.98 5.45 18.60
CA ALA A 99 11.07 4.93 19.47
C ALA A 99 11.21 3.40 19.42
N LEU A 100 10.16 2.68 19.06
CA LEU A 100 10.15 1.22 18.92
C LEU A 100 10.30 0.75 17.47
N ALA A 101 10.48 1.66 16.51
CA ALA A 101 10.45 1.35 15.10
C ALA A 101 11.46 0.26 14.70
N ASP A 102 12.69 0.39 15.16
CA ASP A 102 13.79 -0.52 14.77
C ASP A 102 13.62 -1.92 15.36
N ASP A 103 12.92 -2.05 16.49
CA ASP A 103 12.62 -3.35 17.11
C ASP A 103 11.37 -4.00 16.51
N PHE A 104 10.36 -3.18 16.15
CA PHE A 104 9.05 -3.69 15.75
C PHE A 104 8.90 -3.91 14.24
N VAL A 105 9.35 -2.93 13.43
CA VAL A 105 9.09 -2.93 11.98
C VAL A 105 9.75 -4.12 11.26
N PRO A 106 11.01 -4.52 11.56
CA PRO A 106 11.64 -5.67 10.90
C PRO A 106 10.84 -6.96 11.04
N GLY A 107 10.33 -7.25 12.24
CA GLY A 107 9.49 -8.43 12.48
C GLY A 107 8.15 -8.38 11.74
N LEU A 108 7.56 -7.19 11.59
CA LEU A 108 6.37 -6.99 10.76
C LEU A 108 6.66 -7.25 9.29
N VAL A 109 7.75 -6.68 8.76
CA VAL A 109 8.17 -6.84 7.36
C VAL A 109 8.42 -8.31 7.04
N GLN A 110 9.17 -9.03 7.87
CA GLN A 110 9.42 -10.45 7.69
C GLN A 110 8.12 -11.28 7.65
N ARG A 111 7.18 -11.01 8.53
CA ARG A 111 5.88 -11.69 8.55
C ARG A 111 5.07 -11.40 7.29
N LEU A 112 5.01 -10.13 6.86
CA LEU A 112 4.29 -9.75 5.65
C LEU A 112 4.95 -10.32 4.40
N GLN A 113 6.27 -10.37 4.34
CA GLN A 113 7.02 -11.01 3.26
C GLN A 113 6.67 -12.51 3.15
N ALA A 114 6.63 -13.22 4.27
CA ALA A 114 6.22 -14.62 4.28
C ALA A 114 4.76 -14.81 3.79
N CYS A 115 3.84 -13.92 4.18
CA CYS A 115 2.46 -13.93 3.68
C CYS A 115 2.41 -13.62 2.18
N ARG A 116 3.16 -12.63 1.68
CA ARG A 116 3.30 -12.32 0.26
C ARG A 116 3.75 -13.54 -0.54
N ASP A 117 4.85 -14.13 -0.12
CA ASP A 117 5.47 -15.26 -0.82
C ASP A 117 4.56 -16.48 -0.85
N ARG A 118 3.82 -16.72 0.24
CA ARG A 118 2.81 -17.78 0.30
C ARG A 118 1.67 -17.53 -0.68
N LEU A 119 1.08 -16.33 -0.66
CA LEU A 119 -0.02 -15.97 -1.55
C LEU A 119 0.41 -16.01 -3.01
N VAL A 120 1.54 -15.37 -3.35
CA VAL A 120 1.99 -15.27 -4.75
C VAL A 120 2.34 -16.64 -5.31
N ARG A 121 3.04 -17.51 -4.56
CA ARG A 121 3.28 -18.90 -4.98
C ARG A 121 1.98 -19.68 -5.21
N GLY A 122 0.99 -19.50 -4.32
CA GLY A 122 -0.32 -20.13 -4.48
C GLY A 122 -1.06 -19.65 -5.73
N LEU A 123 -1.04 -18.34 -6.00
CA LEU A 123 -1.64 -17.76 -7.20
C LEU A 123 -0.94 -18.23 -8.48
N GLN A 124 0.40 -18.27 -8.49
CA GLN A 124 1.19 -18.74 -9.64
C GLN A 124 0.97 -20.23 -9.95
N ALA A 125 0.58 -21.02 -8.96
CA ALA A 125 0.27 -22.44 -9.15
C ALA A 125 -1.12 -22.67 -9.79
N LEU A 126 -1.99 -21.64 -9.85
CA LEU A 126 -3.32 -21.75 -10.46
C LEU A 126 -3.23 -21.52 -11.99
N PRO A 127 -3.73 -22.44 -12.81
CA PRO A 127 -3.76 -22.24 -14.27
C PRO A 127 -4.51 -20.99 -14.68
N GLY A 128 -3.97 -20.24 -15.63
CA GLY A 128 -4.57 -19.01 -16.13
C GLY A 128 -4.47 -17.80 -15.21
N VAL A 129 -3.79 -17.90 -14.05
CA VAL A 129 -3.54 -16.77 -13.16
C VAL A 129 -2.20 -16.13 -13.47
N GLN A 130 -2.19 -14.80 -13.56
CA GLN A 130 -1.00 -13.98 -13.76
C GLN A 130 -0.84 -13.04 -12.56
N VAL A 131 0.33 -13.08 -11.92
CA VAL A 131 0.68 -12.23 -10.79
C VAL A 131 2.17 -11.93 -10.80
N ALA A 132 2.53 -10.66 -10.56
CA ALA A 132 3.90 -10.25 -10.29
C ALA A 132 4.17 -10.32 -8.78
N LEU A 133 5.42 -10.61 -8.41
CA LEU A 133 5.85 -10.54 -7.00
C LEU A 133 5.99 -9.06 -6.60
N PRO A 134 5.15 -8.53 -5.69
CA PRO A 134 5.27 -7.13 -5.30
C PRO A 134 6.53 -6.91 -4.45
N PRO A 135 7.34 -5.87 -4.74
CA PRO A 135 8.55 -5.58 -3.97
C PRO A 135 8.25 -4.93 -2.62
N GLY A 136 7.02 -4.46 -2.39
CA GLY A 136 6.61 -3.79 -1.16
C GLY A 136 5.10 -3.75 -0.97
N GLY A 137 4.67 -3.06 0.07
CA GLY A 137 3.25 -2.92 0.42
C GLY A 137 2.65 -4.19 1.01
N MET A 138 1.34 -4.38 0.83
CA MET A 138 0.62 -5.52 1.40
C MET A 138 -0.42 -6.11 0.45
N TYR A 139 -0.26 -5.88 -0.86
CA TYR A 139 -1.23 -6.28 -1.88
C TYR A 139 -0.56 -7.03 -3.02
N ALA A 140 -1.18 -8.13 -3.43
CA ALA A 140 -0.96 -8.76 -4.72
C ALA A 140 -2.03 -8.26 -5.70
N PHE A 141 -1.60 -7.83 -6.89
CA PHE A 141 -2.47 -7.46 -7.99
C PHE A 141 -2.32 -8.53 -9.06
N PHE A 142 -3.41 -9.21 -9.41
CA PHE A 142 -3.38 -10.37 -10.28
C PHE A 142 -4.59 -10.39 -11.20
N ARG A 143 -4.48 -11.10 -12.30
CA ARG A 143 -5.60 -11.34 -13.20
C ARG A 143 -5.79 -12.83 -13.46
N VAL A 144 -7.01 -13.18 -13.84
CA VAL A 144 -7.40 -14.54 -14.24
C VAL A 144 -7.82 -14.51 -15.69
N GLN A 145 -7.26 -15.38 -16.49
CA GLN A 145 -7.59 -15.48 -17.91
C GLN A 145 -9.09 -15.73 -18.13
N GLY A 146 -9.71 -14.94 -19.00
CA GLY A 146 -11.13 -15.05 -19.33
C GLY A 146 -12.06 -14.37 -18.30
N GLN A 147 -11.51 -13.65 -17.31
CA GLN A 147 -12.28 -12.84 -16.35
C GLN A 147 -12.04 -11.35 -16.62
N ASP A 148 -12.74 -10.82 -17.63
CA ASP A 148 -12.52 -9.46 -18.12
C ASP A 148 -13.43 -8.41 -17.45
N ASP A 149 -14.44 -8.82 -16.67
CA ASP A 149 -15.26 -7.96 -15.80
C ASP A 149 -14.86 -8.22 -14.34
N SER A 150 -13.94 -7.39 -13.83
CA SER A 150 -13.39 -7.56 -12.48
C SER A 150 -14.44 -7.34 -11.38
N LEU A 151 -15.44 -6.48 -11.61
CA LEU A 151 -16.49 -6.22 -10.63
C LEU A 151 -17.49 -7.40 -10.56
N ALA A 152 -17.92 -7.91 -11.70
CA ALA A 152 -18.81 -9.08 -11.74
C ALA A 152 -18.12 -10.30 -11.12
N PHE A 153 -16.83 -10.53 -11.45
CA PHE A 153 -16.07 -11.64 -10.89
C PHE A 153 -15.85 -11.47 -9.38
N ALA A 154 -15.52 -10.28 -8.88
CA ALA A 154 -15.38 -10.04 -7.44
C ALA A 154 -16.71 -10.30 -6.69
N LYS A 155 -17.85 -9.90 -7.25
CA LYS A 155 -19.18 -10.19 -6.68
C LYS A 155 -19.47 -11.68 -6.65
N HIS A 156 -19.18 -12.41 -7.72
CA HIS A 156 -19.31 -13.87 -7.79
C HIS A 156 -18.45 -14.56 -6.71
N LEU A 157 -17.18 -14.16 -6.58
CA LEU A 157 -16.28 -14.69 -5.55
C LEU A 157 -16.83 -14.51 -4.13
N VAL A 158 -17.43 -13.35 -3.84
CA VAL A 158 -18.05 -13.11 -2.53
C VAL A 158 -19.31 -13.96 -2.34
N ALA A 159 -20.22 -13.96 -3.33
CA ALA A 159 -21.53 -14.58 -3.19
C ALA A 159 -21.44 -16.11 -3.12
N ASP A 160 -20.66 -16.73 -4.00
CA ASP A 160 -20.68 -18.18 -4.19
C ASP A 160 -19.49 -18.90 -3.53
N HIS A 161 -18.39 -18.17 -3.27
CA HIS A 161 -17.17 -18.75 -2.69
C HIS A 161 -16.73 -18.11 -1.37
N GLY A 162 -17.41 -17.05 -0.91
CA GLY A 162 -17.09 -16.35 0.34
C GLY A 162 -15.69 -15.72 0.34
N LEU A 163 -15.16 -15.33 -0.85
CA LEU A 163 -13.85 -14.73 -1.03
C LEU A 163 -13.98 -13.25 -1.42
N GLY A 164 -13.69 -12.33 -0.49
CA GLY A 164 -13.74 -10.90 -0.72
C GLY A 164 -12.42 -10.36 -1.27
N LEU A 165 -12.42 -9.89 -2.52
CA LEU A 165 -11.30 -9.24 -3.20
C LEU A 165 -11.76 -7.90 -3.78
N ALA A 166 -10.83 -6.95 -3.92
CA ALA A 166 -11.16 -5.70 -4.55
C ALA A 166 -11.04 -5.82 -6.08
N PRO A 167 -12.08 -5.42 -6.84
CA PRO A 167 -12.02 -5.42 -8.31
C PRO A 167 -11.04 -4.37 -8.80
N GLY A 168 -10.29 -4.67 -9.84
CA GLY A 168 -9.26 -3.80 -10.36
C GLY A 168 -9.81 -2.51 -10.96
N VAL A 169 -11.01 -2.56 -11.56
CA VAL A 169 -11.69 -1.37 -12.09
C VAL A 169 -11.90 -0.27 -11.04
N ALA A 170 -11.94 -0.60 -9.74
CA ALA A 170 -12.01 0.38 -8.66
C ALA A 170 -10.74 1.25 -8.52
N PHE A 171 -9.66 0.89 -9.20
CA PHE A 171 -8.37 1.61 -9.22
C PHE A 171 -8.08 2.33 -10.54
N GLY A 172 -9.03 2.35 -11.46
CA GLY A 172 -8.93 2.96 -12.77
C GLY A 172 -9.30 1.98 -13.88
N ALA A 173 -9.59 2.51 -15.08
CA ALA A 173 -9.99 1.70 -16.23
C ALA A 173 -8.92 0.67 -16.63
N GLU A 174 -7.65 1.00 -16.47
CA GLU A 174 -6.51 0.13 -16.77
C GLU A 174 -6.40 -1.06 -15.80
N GLY A 175 -7.10 -0.99 -14.66
CA GLY A 175 -7.23 -2.07 -13.69
C GLY A 175 -8.31 -3.10 -14.05
N GLU A 176 -9.06 -2.90 -15.14
CA GLU A 176 -10.10 -3.86 -15.53
C GLU A 176 -9.51 -5.24 -15.84
N GLY A 177 -10.24 -6.29 -15.46
CA GLY A 177 -9.78 -7.67 -15.55
C GLY A 177 -8.76 -8.09 -14.46
N TRP A 178 -8.40 -7.18 -13.56
CA TRP A 178 -7.50 -7.46 -12.43
C TRP A 178 -8.27 -7.54 -11.10
N LEU A 179 -7.66 -8.20 -10.12
CA LEU A 179 -8.12 -8.24 -8.73
C LEU A 179 -6.99 -7.86 -7.78
N ARG A 180 -7.34 -7.19 -6.67
CA ARG A 180 -6.38 -6.89 -5.61
C ARG A 180 -6.66 -7.72 -4.37
N TRP A 181 -5.64 -8.42 -3.90
CA TRP A 181 -5.68 -9.24 -2.68
C TRP A 181 -4.73 -8.68 -1.62
N CYS A 182 -5.25 -8.36 -0.44
CA CYS A 182 -4.44 -7.99 0.71
C CYS A 182 -3.88 -9.25 1.38
N PHE A 183 -2.55 -9.40 1.42
CA PHE A 183 -1.90 -10.53 2.09
C PHE A 183 -1.53 -10.27 3.55
N ALA A 184 -1.84 -9.09 4.09
CA ALA A 184 -1.58 -8.77 5.49
C ALA A 184 -2.51 -9.57 6.41
N SER A 185 -2.12 -10.79 6.72
CA SER A 185 -2.84 -11.69 7.61
C SER A 185 -2.03 -11.97 8.88
N ARG A 186 -2.73 -12.07 10.04
CA ARG A 186 -2.14 -12.60 11.28
C ARG A 186 -2.08 -14.13 11.26
N ASP A 187 -2.98 -14.75 10.51
CA ASP A 187 -3.07 -16.19 10.34
C ASP A 187 -2.84 -16.53 8.86
N PRO A 188 -1.66 -17.06 8.50
CA PRO A 188 -1.36 -17.45 7.11
C PRO A 188 -2.30 -18.53 6.54
N ALA A 189 -2.94 -19.36 7.38
CA ALA A 189 -3.89 -20.37 6.91
C ALA A 189 -5.11 -19.75 6.22
N ARG A 190 -5.46 -18.51 6.53
CA ARG A 190 -6.53 -17.78 5.84
C ARG A 190 -6.19 -17.50 4.37
N LEU A 191 -4.91 -17.34 4.03
CA LEU A 191 -4.47 -17.17 2.65
C LEU A 191 -4.67 -18.48 1.87
N ASP A 192 -4.34 -19.63 2.48
CA ASP A 192 -4.56 -20.93 1.85
C ASP A 192 -6.05 -21.24 1.65
N GLN A 193 -6.88 -20.92 2.65
CA GLN A 193 -8.33 -21.04 2.50
C GLN A 193 -8.85 -20.19 1.36
N GLY A 194 -8.33 -18.94 1.23
CA GLY A 194 -8.69 -18.06 0.13
C GLY A 194 -8.24 -18.62 -1.23
N LEU A 195 -7.02 -19.15 -1.33
CA LEU A 195 -6.51 -19.80 -2.54
C LEU A 195 -7.35 -21.01 -2.92
N HIS A 196 -7.74 -21.83 -1.95
CA HIS A 196 -8.64 -22.98 -2.19
C HIS A 196 -10.00 -22.52 -2.72
N ARG A 197 -10.58 -21.45 -2.16
CA ARG A 197 -11.84 -20.87 -2.64
C ARG A 197 -11.73 -20.31 -4.05
N LEU A 198 -10.61 -19.64 -4.37
CA LEU A 198 -10.34 -19.16 -5.72
C LEU A 198 -10.22 -20.32 -6.70
N ALA A 199 -9.46 -21.37 -6.37
CA ALA A 199 -9.37 -22.57 -7.19
C ALA A 199 -10.73 -23.20 -7.46
N GLY A 200 -11.60 -23.30 -6.44
CA GLY A 200 -12.96 -23.76 -6.59
C GLY A 200 -13.82 -22.90 -7.53
N ALA A 201 -13.63 -21.57 -7.51
CA ALA A 201 -14.29 -20.65 -8.43
C ALA A 201 -13.83 -20.84 -9.88
N LEU A 202 -12.56 -21.21 -10.07
CA LEU A 202 -11.98 -21.50 -11.38
C LEU A 202 -12.29 -22.92 -11.89
N ARG A 203 -13.01 -23.71 -11.09
CA ARG A 203 -13.34 -25.13 -11.39
C ARG A 203 -12.12 -26.01 -11.67
N LEU A 204 -11.06 -25.81 -10.86
CA LEU A 204 -9.79 -26.53 -10.92
C LEU A 204 -9.72 -27.63 -9.85
#